data_7f837528d578018cb45848beff00f33f
#
_entry.id   7f837528d578018cb45848beff00f33f
#
_cell.length_a   1.000
_cell.length_b   1.000
_cell.length_c   1.000
_cell.angle_alpha   90.00
_cell.angle_beta   90.00
_cell.angle_gamma   90.00
#
_symmetry.space_group_name_H-M   'P 1'
#
loop_
_entity.id
_entity.type
_entity.pdbx_description
1 polymer ?
#
loop_
_entity_poly.entity_id
_entity_poly.type
_entity_poly.pdbx_seq_one_letter_code
_entity_poly.pdbx_strand_id
1 'polypeptide(L)'
;MNRLCTHALLAVALTAALAGPTLAQYRWVDANGKVHYGDSPPRDAKDVRALGTRAAPAGSEATSSLPFEVRRAMERAPVVLYTAPDCQPCAPAAALLRERGVPYAERTITSPDDLQEFRRISGAVRLPHLTVGSQAQNGFNADLWMSLLDAAGYPKGSMLPRSYQWPAPQPLVPPPAKSEARPAEPAAAAPAAAPEPARR
;
A
#
# COMPACT_ATOMS: atom_id res chain seq x y z
N MET A 1 -32.66 -0.76 52.98
CA MET A 1 -32.10 0.17 51.97
C MET A 1 -30.62 -0.05 51.68
N ASN A 2 -29.88 -1.05 52.20
CA ASN A 2 -28.43 -1.20 52.06
C ASN A 2 -27.96 -2.35 51.13
N ARG A 3 -28.87 -3.15 50.62
CA ARG A 3 -28.46 -4.31 49.74
C ARG A 3 -28.39 -3.95 48.26
N LEU A 4 -29.08 -2.94 47.81
CA LEU A 4 -29.07 -2.47 46.42
C LEU A 4 -27.82 -1.66 46.07
N CYS A 5 -27.23 -0.92 46.98
CA CYS A 5 -26.00 -0.17 46.75
C CYS A 5 -24.74 -1.05 46.64
N THR A 6 -24.73 -2.16 47.36
CA THR A 6 -23.56 -3.08 47.37
C THR A 6 -23.41 -3.83 46.05
N HIS A 7 -24.50 -4.17 45.37
CA HIS A 7 -24.47 -4.86 44.06
C HIS A 7 -24.12 -3.92 42.91
N ALA A 8 -24.46 -2.62 43.01
CA ALA A 8 -24.11 -1.62 42.01
C ALA A 8 -22.60 -1.31 41.99
N LEU A 9 -21.96 -1.30 43.16
CA LEU A 9 -20.51 -1.09 43.27
C LEU A 9 -19.68 -2.29 42.79
N LEU A 10 -20.17 -3.51 42.94
CA LEU A 10 -19.49 -4.72 42.42
C LEU A 10 -19.57 -4.85 40.90
N ALA A 11 -20.67 -4.36 40.29
CA ALA A 11 -20.84 -4.41 38.83
C ALA A 11 -19.92 -3.43 38.07
N VAL A 12 -19.63 -2.26 38.68
CA VAL A 12 -18.71 -1.25 38.08
C VAL A 12 -17.25 -1.67 38.17
N ALA A 13 -16.86 -2.44 39.20
CA ALA A 13 -15.49 -2.92 39.36
C ALA A 13 -15.10 -4.04 38.36
N LEU A 14 -16.09 -4.78 37.81
CA LEU A 14 -15.83 -5.90 36.91
C LEU A 14 -15.66 -5.50 35.44
N THR A 15 -16.08 -4.30 35.05
CA THR A 15 -15.96 -3.80 33.66
C THR A 15 -14.62 -3.11 33.37
N ALA A 16 -13.82 -2.77 34.37
CA ALA A 16 -12.52 -2.10 34.20
C ALA A 16 -11.34 -3.05 33.87
N ALA A 17 -11.54 -4.37 33.93
CA ALA A 17 -10.47 -5.36 33.83
C ALA A 17 -10.22 -5.91 32.40
N LEU A 18 -10.91 -5.42 31.36
CA LEU A 18 -10.82 -5.94 29.98
C LEU A 18 -10.04 -5.06 29.02
N ALA A 19 -9.44 -3.96 29.47
CA ALA A 19 -8.47 -3.20 28.68
C ALA A 19 -7.09 -3.90 28.79
N GLY A 20 -6.93 -5.05 28.13
CA GLY A 20 -5.63 -5.66 27.96
C GLY A 20 -4.72 -4.74 27.13
N PRO A 21 -3.41 -4.68 27.44
CA PRO A 21 -2.47 -3.91 26.62
C PRO A 21 -2.51 -4.46 25.19
N THR A 22 -2.79 -3.59 24.22
CA THR A 22 -2.62 -3.91 22.81
C THR A 22 -1.13 -4.02 22.54
N LEU A 23 -0.59 -5.23 22.60
CA LEU A 23 0.80 -5.49 22.28
C LEU A 23 1.01 -5.29 20.77
N ALA A 24 1.82 -4.30 20.42
CA ALA A 24 2.26 -4.13 19.06
C ALA A 24 3.28 -5.24 18.75
N GLN A 25 2.90 -6.20 17.90
CA GLN A 25 3.82 -7.27 17.50
C GLN A 25 4.69 -6.80 16.34
N TYR A 26 5.98 -7.06 16.46
CA TYR A 26 6.96 -6.78 15.42
C TYR A 26 7.49 -8.09 14.83
N ARG A 27 7.81 -8.05 13.54
CA ARG A 27 8.61 -9.05 12.84
C ARG A 27 9.95 -8.42 12.50
N TRP A 28 11.05 -9.12 12.79
CA TRP A 28 12.40 -8.68 12.39
C TRP A 28 13.25 -9.86 11.96
N VAL A 29 14.37 -9.56 11.32
CA VAL A 29 15.38 -10.54 10.90
C VAL A 29 16.65 -10.30 11.73
N ASP A 30 17.21 -11.36 12.29
CA ASP A 30 18.48 -11.27 12.99
C ASP A 30 19.69 -11.25 12.03
N ALA A 31 20.90 -11.11 12.58
CA ALA A 31 22.14 -11.08 11.80
C ALA A 31 22.39 -12.38 11.01
N ASN A 32 21.77 -13.49 11.41
CA ASN A 32 21.88 -14.80 10.77
C ASN A 32 20.80 -15.07 9.71
N GLY A 33 19.94 -14.06 9.45
CA GLY A 33 18.85 -14.19 8.49
C GLY A 33 17.60 -14.89 9.03
N LYS A 34 17.54 -15.19 10.33
CA LYS A 34 16.36 -15.84 10.95
C LYS A 34 15.29 -14.82 11.30
N VAL A 35 14.04 -15.17 11.01
CA VAL A 35 12.87 -14.33 11.30
C VAL A 35 12.40 -14.54 12.73
N HIS A 36 12.20 -13.45 13.45
CA HIS A 36 11.67 -13.41 14.81
C HIS A 36 10.38 -12.58 14.88
N TYR A 37 9.58 -12.87 15.90
CA TYR A 37 8.33 -12.16 16.20
C TYR A 37 8.30 -11.82 17.69
N GLY A 38 7.90 -10.61 18.05
CA GLY A 38 7.79 -10.18 19.44
C GLY A 38 7.42 -8.71 19.58
N ASP A 39 7.33 -8.24 20.81
CA ASP A 39 6.86 -6.89 21.13
C ASP A 39 7.97 -5.83 21.09
N SER A 40 9.24 -6.25 21.10
CA SER A 40 10.37 -5.34 21.19
C SER A 40 11.55 -5.88 20.38
N PRO A 41 11.79 -5.35 19.17
CA PRO A 41 12.93 -5.76 18.36
C PRO A 41 14.24 -5.26 18.99
N PRO A 42 15.33 -6.06 18.96
CA PRO A 42 16.67 -5.62 19.37
C PRO A 42 17.16 -4.46 18.49
N ARG A 43 18.10 -3.66 18.99
CA ARG A 43 18.63 -2.47 18.28
C ARG A 43 19.40 -2.80 17.00
N ASP A 44 19.90 -4.00 16.88
CA ASP A 44 20.65 -4.58 15.75
C ASP A 44 19.75 -5.37 14.77
N ALA A 45 18.44 -5.43 15.05
CA ALA A 45 17.49 -6.10 14.19
C ALA A 45 17.40 -5.45 12.81
N LYS A 46 17.39 -6.27 11.76
CA LYS A 46 17.18 -5.84 10.38
C LYS A 46 15.73 -6.12 9.96
N ASP A 47 15.22 -5.36 8.99
CA ASP A 47 13.86 -5.56 8.44
C ASP A 47 12.75 -5.57 9.51
N VAL A 48 12.80 -4.62 10.46
CA VAL A 48 11.77 -4.50 11.50
C VAL A 48 10.45 -4.04 10.88
N ARG A 49 9.41 -4.87 11.02
CA ARG A 49 8.04 -4.54 10.57
C ARG A 49 7.06 -4.76 11.71
N ALA A 50 6.22 -3.78 11.99
CA ALA A 50 5.12 -3.94 12.93
C ALA A 50 4.02 -4.84 12.30
N LEU A 51 3.67 -5.92 13.00
CA LEU A 51 2.56 -6.80 12.64
C LEU A 51 1.30 -6.24 13.28
N GLY A 52 0.35 -5.84 12.46
CA GLY A 52 -0.93 -5.27 12.93
C GLY A 52 -1.17 -3.83 12.53
N THR A 53 -0.16 -3.09 12.12
CA THR A 53 -0.38 -1.95 11.24
C THR A 53 -0.47 -2.48 9.82
N ARG A 54 -1.68 -2.52 9.27
CA ARG A 54 -1.86 -2.58 7.81
C ARG A 54 -0.78 -1.65 7.26
N ALA A 55 0.16 -2.18 6.48
CA ALA A 55 1.27 -1.41 5.96
C ALA A 55 0.69 -0.10 5.43
N ALA A 56 0.95 1.00 6.13
CA ALA A 56 0.58 2.29 5.62
C ALA A 56 1.33 2.40 4.28
N PRO A 57 0.66 2.66 3.18
CA PRO A 57 1.34 2.85 1.92
C PRO A 57 2.42 3.91 2.14
N ALA A 58 3.60 3.69 1.55
CA ALA A 58 4.72 4.63 1.63
C ALA A 58 4.21 6.04 1.28
N GLY A 59 4.00 6.87 2.29
CA GLY A 59 3.28 8.15 2.18
C GLY A 59 2.85 8.71 3.53
N SER A 60 3.16 8.04 4.64
CA SER A 60 2.68 8.44 5.97
C SER A 60 3.09 9.87 6.36
N GLU A 61 4.25 10.35 5.94
CA GLU A 61 4.69 11.73 6.21
C GLU A 61 3.95 12.75 5.32
N ALA A 62 3.72 12.41 4.05
CA ALA A 62 2.92 13.24 3.14
C ALA A 62 1.45 13.34 3.58
N THR A 63 0.92 12.29 4.22
CA THR A 63 -0.47 12.24 4.70
C THR A 63 -0.68 13.10 5.96
N SER A 64 0.32 13.21 6.84
CA SER A 64 0.21 14.00 8.08
C SER A 64 0.06 15.50 7.84
N SER A 65 0.56 16.02 6.73
CA SER A 65 0.45 17.43 6.34
C SER A 65 -0.88 17.80 5.67
N LEU A 66 -1.74 16.82 5.38
CA LEU A 66 -3.02 17.07 4.73
C LEU A 66 -4.06 17.61 5.72
N PRO A 67 -5.02 18.43 5.23
CA PRO A 67 -6.17 18.88 6.03
C PRO A 67 -6.94 17.68 6.60
N PHE A 68 -7.50 17.88 7.78
CA PHE A 68 -8.23 16.83 8.52
C PHE A 68 -9.34 16.17 7.69
N GLU A 69 -10.11 16.98 6.95
CA GLU A 69 -11.22 16.49 6.12
C GLU A 69 -10.75 15.53 5.04
N VAL A 70 -9.64 15.88 4.36
CA VAL A 70 -9.04 15.04 3.32
C VAL A 70 -8.52 13.73 3.91
N ARG A 71 -7.81 13.79 5.03
CA ARG A 71 -7.30 12.58 5.71
C ARG A 71 -8.43 11.64 6.12
N ARG A 72 -9.48 12.21 6.75
CA ARG A 72 -10.65 11.44 7.16
C ARG A 72 -11.37 10.78 5.99
N ALA A 73 -11.46 11.45 4.84
CA ALA A 73 -12.03 10.86 3.63
C ALA A 73 -11.15 9.72 3.11
N MET A 74 -9.82 9.90 3.05
CA MET A 74 -8.87 8.86 2.63
C MET A 74 -8.89 7.62 3.52
N GLU A 75 -9.03 7.80 4.83
CA GLU A 75 -9.11 6.68 5.79
C GLU A 75 -10.37 5.84 5.59
N ARG A 76 -11.50 6.49 5.31
CA ARG A 76 -12.79 5.81 5.10
C ARG A 76 -12.94 5.22 3.71
N ALA A 77 -12.48 5.92 2.71
CA ALA A 77 -12.68 5.58 1.30
C ALA A 77 -11.43 5.93 0.48
N PRO A 78 -10.35 5.12 0.58
CA PRO A 78 -9.15 5.34 -0.22
C PRO A 78 -9.47 5.29 -1.71
N VAL A 79 -8.82 6.16 -2.50
CA VAL A 79 -9.02 6.27 -3.94
C VAL A 79 -7.87 5.61 -4.67
N VAL A 80 -8.21 4.70 -5.59
CA VAL A 80 -7.24 4.08 -6.50
C VAL A 80 -7.73 4.26 -7.94
N LEU A 81 -6.84 4.78 -8.77
CA LEU A 81 -7.06 4.94 -10.20
C LEU A 81 -6.24 3.91 -10.97
N TYR A 82 -6.90 3.11 -11.80
CA TYR A 82 -6.23 2.14 -12.66
C TYR A 82 -6.17 2.72 -14.08
N THR A 83 -4.96 2.72 -14.64
CA THR A 83 -4.64 3.31 -15.94
C THR A 83 -3.81 2.36 -16.79
N ALA A 84 -3.62 2.69 -18.07
CA ALA A 84 -2.65 2.04 -18.95
C ALA A 84 -2.00 3.11 -19.87
N PRO A 85 -0.83 2.85 -20.44
CA PRO A 85 -0.14 3.80 -21.32
C PRO A 85 -0.98 4.30 -22.49
N ASP A 86 -1.72 3.40 -23.15
CA ASP A 86 -2.51 3.71 -24.35
C ASP A 86 -3.96 4.07 -24.03
N CYS A 87 -4.26 4.47 -22.82
CA CYS A 87 -5.61 4.80 -22.37
C CYS A 87 -5.88 6.31 -22.57
N GLN A 88 -6.52 6.70 -23.67
CA GLN A 88 -6.85 8.11 -23.92
C GLN A 88 -7.72 8.76 -22.83
N PRO A 89 -8.79 8.12 -22.29
CA PRO A 89 -9.59 8.73 -21.24
C PRO A 89 -8.95 8.73 -19.86
N CYS A 90 -7.77 8.13 -19.68
CA CYS A 90 -7.08 8.09 -18.40
C CYS A 90 -6.49 9.45 -18.00
N ALA A 91 -5.98 10.22 -18.96
CA ALA A 91 -5.41 11.53 -18.69
C ALA A 91 -6.47 12.54 -18.15
N PRO A 92 -7.62 12.74 -18.79
CA PRO A 92 -8.68 13.60 -18.23
C PRO A 92 -9.25 13.08 -16.91
N ALA A 93 -9.29 11.76 -16.71
CA ALA A 93 -9.70 11.15 -15.46
C ALA A 93 -8.75 11.52 -14.30
N ALA A 94 -7.45 11.38 -14.52
CA ALA A 94 -6.44 11.80 -13.54
C ALA A 94 -6.48 13.31 -13.28
N ALA A 95 -6.68 14.12 -14.34
CA ALA A 95 -6.81 15.57 -14.23
C ALA A 95 -7.98 15.98 -13.32
N LEU A 96 -9.15 15.37 -13.47
CA LEU A 96 -10.32 15.62 -12.63
C LEU A 96 -10.03 15.37 -11.15
N LEU A 97 -9.37 14.25 -10.80
CA LEU A 97 -9.01 13.96 -9.42
C LEU A 97 -8.01 14.98 -8.85
N ARG A 98 -7.03 15.40 -9.68
CA ARG A 98 -6.03 16.40 -9.29
C ARG A 98 -6.64 17.78 -9.11
N GLU A 99 -7.49 18.22 -10.03
CA GLU A 99 -8.19 19.50 -9.97
C GLU A 99 -9.08 19.58 -8.72
N ARG A 100 -9.79 18.50 -8.42
CA ARG A 100 -10.59 18.42 -7.20
C ARG A 100 -9.75 18.31 -5.93
N GLY A 101 -8.46 17.97 -6.03
CA GLY A 101 -7.58 17.79 -4.88
C GLY A 101 -7.88 16.51 -4.10
N VAL A 102 -8.17 15.42 -4.80
CA VAL A 102 -8.42 14.11 -4.23
C VAL A 102 -7.13 13.28 -4.28
N PRO A 103 -6.46 13.02 -3.16
CA PRO A 103 -5.29 12.14 -3.15
C PRO A 103 -5.67 10.73 -3.62
N TYR A 104 -4.92 10.18 -4.55
CA TYR A 104 -5.17 8.84 -5.07
C TYR A 104 -3.86 8.09 -5.32
N ALA A 105 -3.92 6.77 -5.28
CA ALA A 105 -2.86 5.89 -5.76
C ALA A 105 -3.15 5.55 -7.22
N GLU A 106 -2.16 5.71 -8.10
CA GLU A 106 -2.28 5.30 -9.50
C GLU A 106 -1.62 3.93 -9.71
N ARG A 107 -2.38 2.99 -10.26
CA ARG A 107 -1.94 1.65 -10.63
C ARG A 107 -1.95 1.50 -12.13
N THR A 108 -0.78 1.26 -12.71
CA THR A 108 -0.65 1.10 -14.16
C THR A 108 -0.70 -0.37 -14.56
N ILE A 109 -1.40 -0.64 -15.66
CA ILE A 109 -1.52 -1.97 -16.26
C ILE A 109 -0.61 -1.96 -17.48
N THR A 110 0.57 -2.56 -17.34
CA THR A 110 1.63 -2.54 -18.35
C THR A 110 2.06 -3.93 -18.79
N SER A 111 1.72 -4.96 -18.00
CA SER A 111 2.10 -6.35 -18.27
C SER A 111 0.89 -7.27 -18.38
N PRO A 112 1.03 -8.46 -18.95
CA PRO A 112 -0.01 -9.48 -18.93
C PRO A 112 -0.45 -9.87 -17.51
N ASP A 113 0.49 -9.89 -16.56
CA ASP A 113 0.20 -10.19 -15.16
C ASP A 113 -0.63 -9.08 -14.51
N ASP A 114 -0.32 -7.81 -14.80
CA ASP A 114 -1.15 -6.68 -14.38
C ASP A 114 -2.58 -6.82 -14.92
N LEU A 115 -2.71 -7.19 -16.20
CA LEU A 115 -4.03 -7.34 -16.82
C LEU A 115 -4.82 -8.50 -16.20
N GLN A 116 -4.18 -9.60 -15.88
CA GLN A 116 -4.81 -10.73 -15.19
C GLN A 116 -5.28 -10.34 -13.80
N GLU A 117 -4.43 -9.69 -13.03
CA GLU A 117 -4.77 -9.22 -11.70
C GLU A 117 -5.87 -8.13 -11.74
N PHE A 118 -5.81 -7.24 -12.71
CA PHE A 118 -6.85 -6.23 -12.90
C PHE A 118 -8.23 -6.85 -13.19
N ARG A 119 -8.29 -7.87 -14.05
CA ARG A 119 -9.53 -8.63 -14.30
C ARG A 119 -10.08 -9.26 -13.04
N ARG A 120 -9.19 -9.79 -12.20
CA ARG A 120 -9.57 -10.40 -10.92
C ARG A 120 -10.19 -9.38 -9.95
N ILE A 121 -9.64 -8.16 -9.91
CA ILE A 121 -10.08 -7.09 -9.00
C ILE A 121 -11.36 -6.41 -9.53
N SER A 122 -11.38 -6.04 -10.81
CA SER A 122 -12.44 -5.18 -11.37
C SER A 122 -13.61 -5.95 -11.99
N GLY A 123 -13.42 -7.24 -12.27
CA GLY A 123 -14.39 -8.03 -13.03
C GLY A 123 -14.59 -7.56 -14.48
N ALA A 124 -13.85 -6.55 -14.94
CA ALA A 124 -13.98 -5.93 -16.24
C ALA A 124 -12.62 -5.53 -16.81
N VAL A 125 -12.57 -5.19 -18.11
CA VAL A 125 -11.33 -4.79 -18.82
C VAL A 125 -11.42 -3.35 -19.31
N ARG A 126 -12.25 -2.53 -18.67
CA ARG A 126 -12.45 -1.13 -19.09
C ARG A 126 -11.64 -0.18 -18.24
N LEU A 127 -10.79 0.62 -18.88
CA LEU A 127 -10.03 1.69 -18.29
C LEU A 127 -10.52 3.07 -18.73
N PRO A 128 -10.29 4.12 -17.93
CA PRO A 128 -9.81 4.05 -16.56
C PRO A 128 -10.82 3.35 -15.67
N HIS A 129 -10.32 2.77 -14.58
CA HIS A 129 -11.18 2.22 -13.54
C HIS A 129 -10.87 2.94 -12.23
N LEU A 130 -11.89 3.44 -11.55
CA LEU A 130 -11.78 4.14 -10.28
C LEU A 130 -12.36 3.29 -9.17
N THR A 131 -11.64 3.16 -8.06
CA THR A 131 -12.20 2.67 -6.81
C THR A 131 -12.17 3.76 -5.76
N VAL A 132 -13.25 3.91 -5.00
CA VAL A 132 -13.38 4.83 -3.87
C VAL A 132 -13.92 4.02 -2.70
N GLY A 133 -13.04 3.63 -1.79
CA GLY A 133 -13.37 2.67 -0.73
C GLY A 133 -13.83 1.33 -1.30
N SER A 134 -15.07 0.95 -1.04
CA SER A 134 -15.70 -0.28 -1.57
C SER A 134 -16.45 -0.07 -2.88
N GLN A 135 -16.59 1.15 -3.35
CA GLN A 135 -17.28 1.48 -4.59
C GLN A 135 -16.32 1.46 -5.77
N ALA A 136 -16.79 0.99 -6.92
CA ALA A 136 -15.98 0.91 -8.13
C ALA A 136 -16.75 1.44 -9.35
N GLN A 137 -16.04 2.10 -10.26
CA GLN A 137 -16.60 2.64 -11.49
C GLN A 137 -15.71 2.31 -12.68
N ASN A 138 -16.29 1.67 -13.70
CA ASN A 138 -15.62 1.34 -14.95
C ASN A 138 -15.80 2.45 -15.99
N GLY A 139 -14.69 2.87 -16.60
CA GLY A 139 -14.67 3.96 -17.56
C GLY A 139 -14.76 5.33 -16.89
N PHE A 140 -14.44 6.36 -17.67
CA PHE A 140 -14.48 7.75 -17.21
C PHE A 140 -15.85 8.38 -17.49
N ASN A 141 -16.51 8.80 -16.42
CA ASN A 141 -17.68 9.67 -16.46
C ASN A 141 -17.53 10.68 -15.31
N ALA A 142 -17.35 11.93 -15.66
CA ALA A 142 -17.04 12.99 -14.68
C ALA A 142 -18.14 13.14 -13.62
N ASP A 143 -19.42 13.16 -14.01
CA ASP A 143 -20.54 13.37 -13.09
C ASP A 143 -20.68 12.20 -12.09
N LEU A 144 -20.56 10.98 -12.57
CA LEU A 144 -20.61 9.79 -11.72
C LEU A 144 -19.42 9.76 -10.75
N TRP A 145 -18.23 10.11 -11.23
CA TRP A 145 -17.04 10.16 -10.37
C TRP A 145 -17.17 11.25 -9.30
N MET A 146 -17.67 12.43 -9.68
CA MET A 146 -17.91 13.50 -8.73
C MET A 146 -18.93 13.11 -7.66
N SER A 147 -20.03 12.47 -8.06
CA SER A 147 -21.05 11.96 -7.14
C SER A 147 -20.50 10.90 -6.18
N LEU A 148 -19.64 10.01 -6.69
CA LEU A 148 -19.00 8.96 -5.90
C LEU A 148 -18.05 9.55 -4.84
N LEU A 149 -17.27 10.56 -5.22
CA LEU A 149 -16.37 11.27 -4.31
C LEU A 149 -17.14 12.09 -3.27
N ASP A 150 -18.27 12.70 -3.65
CA ASP A 150 -19.16 13.40 -2.70
C ASP A 150 -19.72 12.44 -1.66
N ALA A 151 -20.22 11.29 -2.09
CA ALA A 151 -20.74 10.24 -1.21
C ALA A 151 -19.66 9.70 -0.26
N ALA A 152 -18.41 9.65 -0.70
CA ALA A 152 -17.26 9.24 0.10
C ALA A 152 -16.81 10.32 1.10
N GLY A 153 -17.32 11.55 0.98
CA GLY A 153 -17.01 12.67 1.87
C GLY A 153 -15.73 13.42 1.51
N TYR A 154 -15.29 13.33 0.26
CA TYR A 154 -14.21 14.18 -0.23
C TYR A 154 -14.69 15.63 -0.46
N PRO A 155 -13.86 16.64 -0.13
CA PRO A 155 -14.20 18.04 -0.35
C PRO A 155 -14.53 18.31 -1.83
N LYS A 156 -15.44 19.27 -2.09
CA LYS A 156 -15.83 19.66 -3.45
C LYS A 156 -14.76 20.46 -4.19
N GLY A 157 -13.84 21.06 -3.47
CA GLY A 157 -12.70 21.79 -4.00
C GLY A 157 -11.40 21.34 -3.40
N SER A 158 -10.29 21.63 -4.07
CA SER A 158 -8.97 21.26 -3.60
C SER A 158 -8.62 21.97 -2.29
N MET A 159 -8.32 21.19 -1.27
CA MET A 159 -7.79 21.63 0.01
C MET A 159 -6.33 21.21 0.20
N LEU A 160 -5.71 20.65 -0.84
CA LEU A 160 -4.33 20.21 -0.78
C LEU A 160 -3.36 21.40 -0.69
N PRO A 161 -2.30 21.32 0.13
CA PRO A 161 -1.26 22.33 0.14
C PRO A 161 -0.55 22.38 -1.22
N ARG A 162 -0.04 23.55 -1.59
CA ARG A 162 0.70 23.72 -2.86
C ARG A 162 1.94 22.84 -2.96
N SER A 163 2.49 22.43 -1.84
CA SER A 163 3.63 21.52 -1.73
C SER A 163 3.25 20.05 -1.86
N TYR A 164 1.96 19.72 -2.02
CA TYR A 164 1.53 18.34 -2.14
C TYR A 164 2.11 17.70 -3.41
N GLN A 165 2.80 16.58 -3.23
CA GLN A 165 3.34 15.80 -4.33
C GLN A 165 2.49 14.55 -4.54
N TRP A 166 2.04 14.38 -5.77
CA TRP A 166 1.29 13.21 -6.17
C TRP A 166 2.20 11.98 -6.18
N PRO A 167 1.76 10.84 -5.60
CA PRO A 167 2.52 9.61 -5.71
C PRO A 167 2.77 9.25 -7.18
N ALA A 168 3.96 8.78 -7.49
CA ALA A 168 4.25 8.28 -8.82
C ALA A 168 3.38 7.06 -9.16
N PRO A 169 2.92 6.92 -10.41
CA PRO A 169 2.24 5.72 -10.87
C PRO A 169 3.08 4.47 -10.60
N GLN A 170 2.42 3.41 -10.14
CA GLN A 170 3.08 2.14 -9.83
C GLN A 170 2.41 1.01 -10.61
N PRO A 171 3.15 0.00 -11.09
CA PRO A 171 2.54 -1.17 -11.71
C PRO A 171 1.60 -1.85 -10.70
N LEU A 172 0.53 -2.47 -11.22
CA LEU A 172 -0.46 -3.13 -10.38
C LEU A 172 0.15 -4.33 -9.63
N VAL A 173 0.92 -5.15 -10.34
CA VAL A 173 1.72 -6.23 -9.77
C VAL A 173 3.14 -5.68 -9.58
N PRO A 174 3.68 -5.69 -8.37
CA PRO A 174 5.07 -5.31 -8.18
C PRO A 174 5.97 -6.17 -9.08
N PRO A 175 6.90 -5.58 -9.85
CA PRO A 175 7.85 -6.38 -10.58
C PRO A 175 8.59 -7.30 -9.59
N PRO A 176 8.90 -8.55 -9.99
CA PRO A 176 9.69 -9.42 -9.14
C PRO A 176 10.92 -8.63 -8.69
N ALA A 177 11.16 -8.60 -7.38
CA ALA A 177 12.31 -7.89 -6.83
C ALA A 177 13.51 -8.28 -7.70
N LYS A 178 14.13 -7.31 -8.38
CA LYS A 178 15.39 -7.57 -9.10
C LYS A 178 16.27 -8.22 -8.06
N SER A 179 16.45 -9.54 -8.19
CA SER A 179 17.53 -10.22 -7.53
C SER A 179 18.75 -9.39 -7.91
N GLU A 180 19.33 -8.68 -6.93
CA GLU A 180 20.61 -8.02 -7.13
C GLU A 180 21.46 -9.06 -7.78
N ALA A 181 21.82 -8.80 -9.04
CA ALA A 181 22.64 -9.72 -9.80
C ALA A 181 23.87 -9.98 -8.92
N ARG A 182 23.93 -11.17 -8.33
CA ARG A 182 25.15 -11.64 -7.68
C ARG A 182 26.25 -11.31 -8.67
N PRO A 183 27.29 -10.55 -8.29
CA PRO A 183 28.40 -10.28 -9.18
C PRO A 183 28.82 -11.63 -9.76
N ALA A 184 28.85 -11.72 -11.08
CA ALA A 184 29.28 -12.94 -11.76
C ALA A 184 30.64 -13.34 -11.14
N GLU A 185 30.64 -14.45 -10.43
CA GLU A 185 31.86 -15.08 -9.93
C GLU A 185 32.78 -15.26 -11.16
N PRO A 186 34.00 -14.75 -11.12
CA PRO A 186 34.89 -14.88 -12.28
C PRO A 186 34.98 -16.36 -12.65
N ALA A 187 34.58 -16.70 -13.86
CA ALA A 187 34.70 -18.06 -14.36
C ALA A 187 36.11 -18.56 -14.07
N ALA A 188 36.22 -19.58 -13.24
CA ALA A 188 37.47 -20.23 -12.94
C ALA A 188 38.14 -20.57 -14.25
N ALA A 189 39.33 -20.00 -14.45
CA ALA A 189 40.16 -20.26 -15.63
C ALA A 189 40.32 -21.78 -15.81
N ALA A 190 39.91 -22.29 -16.96
CA ALA A 190 40.14 -23.67 -17.34
C ALA A 190 41.67 -23.95 -17.28
N PRO A 191 42.11 -25.09 -16.73
CA PRO A 191 43.51 -25.41 -16.67
C PRO A 191 44.03 -25.60 -18.11
N ALA A 192 45.13 -24.89 -18.40
CA ALA A 192 45.85 -24.98 -19.70
C ALA A 192 46.22 -26.44 -19.99
N ALA A 193 45.82 -26.89 -21.16
CA ALA A 193 46.21 -28.20 -21.70
C ALA A 193 47.73 -28.31 -21.74
N ALA A 194 48.26 -29.35 -21.15
CA ALA A 194 49.68 -29.69 -21.21
C ALA A 194 50.08 -30.05 -22.64
N PRO A 195 51.28 -29.70 -23.10
CA PRO A 195 51.72 -30.05 -24.47
C PRO A 195 52.01 -31.55 -24.57
N GLU A 196 51.47 -32.14 -25.62
CA GLU A 196 51.67 -33.54 -26.01
C GLU A 196 53.15 -33.77 -26.41
N PRO A 197 53.83 -34.84 -25.93
CA PRO A 197 55.19 -35.10 -26.31
C PRO A 197 55.27 -35.65 -27.71
N ALA A 198 56.12 -35.08 -28.59
CA ALA A 198 56.45 -35.50 -29.92
C ALA A 198 57.04 -36.93 -29.93
N ARG A 199 56.37 -37.83 -30.65
CA ARG A 199 56.92 -39.14 -30.95
C ARG A 199 57.91 -39.04 -32.16
N ARG A 200 59.11 -39.56 -31.96
CA ARG A 200 60.06 -39.93 -33.02
C ARG A 200 59.66 -41.24 -33.58
#